data_18bc5248a2cf5ca0e3ed74be138a1e4e
#
_entry.id   18bc5248a2cf5ca0e3ed74be138a1e4e
#
_cell.length_a   1.000
_cell.length_b   1.000
_cell.length_c   1.000
_cell.angle_alpha   90.00
_cell.angle_beta   90.00
_cell.angle_gamma   90.00
#
_symmetry.space_group_name_H-M   'P 1'
#
loop_
_entity.id
_entity.type
_entity.pdbx_description
1 polymer ?
#
loop_
_entity_poly.entity_id
_entity_poly.type
_entity_poly.pdbx_seq_one_letter_code
_entity_poly.pdbx_strand_id
1 'polypeptide(L)'
;MPEQPAVERKNMDKKDILSRVDHTLLSQTATWEEIRQILDDGIKYGCASACIPACYVKQAAEYADGKLPICTVIGFPNGYHTTATKIFETRDAV
;
A
#
# COMPACT_ATOMS: atom_id res chain seq x y z
N MET A 1 -8.74 12.91 33.42
CA MET A 1 -7.97 13.02 32.46
C MET A 1 -7.26 11.79 32.00
N PRO A 2 -6.58 11.13 32.77
CA PRO A 2 -5.87 9.99 32.26
C PRO A 2 -6.76 8.90 31.70
N GLU A 3 -8.01 8.86 32.08
CA GLU A 3 -8.92 7.89 31.52
C GLU A 3 -9.17 8.10 30.04
N GLN A 4 -8.95 9.30 29.56
CA GLN A 4 -9.21 9.59 28.18
C GLN A 4 -8.40 8.73 27.22
N PRO A 5 -7.08 8.56 27.40
CA PRO A 5 -6.33 7.66 26.52
C PRO A 5 -6.82 6.22 26.59
N ALA A 6 -7.18 5.76 27.77
CA ALA A 6 -7.69 4.39 27.90
C ALA A 6 -9.03 4.23 27.22
N VAL A 7 -9.89 5.23 27.33
CA VAL A 7 -11.17 5.21 26.64
C VAL A 7 -10.97 5.20 25.13
N GLU A 8 -10.04 6.01 24.66
CA GLU A 8 -9.75 6.06 23.22
C GLU A 8 -9.26 4.73 22.71
N ARG A 9 -8.39 4.05 23.49
CA ARG A 9 -7.91 2.74 23.09
C ARG A 9 -9.03 1.70 23.03
N LYS A 10 -10.00 1.77 23.94
CA LYS A 10 -11.13 0.88 23.91
C LYS A 10 -11.99 1.10 22.67
N ASN A 11 -11.99 2.33 22.13
CA ASN A 11 -12.78 2.65 20.95
C ASN A 11 -12.05 2.32 19.66
N MET A 12 -10.78 1.98 19.75
CA MET A 12 -10.00 1.62 18.57
C MET A 12 -10.12 0.12 18.31
N ASP A 13 -10.96 -0.23 17.37
CA ASP A 13 -11.19 -1.63 17.01
C ASP A 13 -10.32 -2.04 15.80
N LYS A 14 -10.49 -3.28 15.37
CA LYS A 14 -9.72 -3.83 14.25
C LYS A 14 -9.91 -3.02 12.98
N LYS A 15 -11.10 -2.54 12.72
CA LYS A 15 -11.40 -1.78 11.53
C LYS A 15 -10.62 -0.46 11.51
N ASP A 16 -10.53 0.21 12.64
CA ASP A 16 -9.77 1.45 12.76
C ASP A 16 -8.29 1.21 12.50
N ILE A 17 -7.74 0.13 13.02
CA ILE A 17 -6.35 -0.23 12.83
C ILE A 17 -6.09 -0.53 11.36
N LEU A 18 -6.94 -1.37 10.75
CA LEU A 18 -6.78 -1.77 9.35
C LEU A 18 -6.86 -0.58 8.39
N SER A 19 -7.67 0.42 8.73
CA SER A 19 -7.81 1.62 7.89
C SER A 19 -6.51 2.42 7.79
N ARG A 20 -5.52 2.10 8.59
CA ARG A 20 -4.22 2.80 8.60
C ARG A 20 -3.09 1.91 8.09
N VAL A 21 -3.41 0.73 7.57
CA VAL A 21 -2.41 -0.24 7.11
C VAL A 21 -2.18 -0.10 5.62
N ASP A 22 -0.90 -0.07 5.22
CA ASP A 22 -0.50 -0.24 3.83
C ASP A 22 -0.22 -1.73 3.64
N HIS A 23 -1.17 -2.43 3.02
CA HIS A 23 -1.04 -3.87 2.82
C HIS A 23 -0.02 -4.13 1.72
N THR A 24 1.12 -4.71 2.07
CA THR A 24 2.33 -4.63 1.25
C THR A 24 2.80 -5.99 0.75
N LEU A 25 3.15 -6.06 -0.53
CA LEU A 25 3.83 -7.21 -1.12
C LEU A 25 4.85 -6.69 -2.12
N LEU A 26 6.13 -6.79 -1.75
CA LEU A 26 7.24 -6.25 -2.55
C LEU A 26 8.27 -7.33 -2.93
N SER A 27 7.88 -8.59 -2.88
CA SER A 27 8.74 -9.70 -3.28
C SER A 27 9.14 -9.56 -4.75
N GLN A 28 10.41 -9.83 -5.04
CA GLN A 28 10.91 -9.78 -6.42
C GLN A 28 10.25 -10.80 -7.33
N THR A 29 9.69 -11.86 -6.74
CA THR A 29 9.05 -12.94 -7.48
C THR A 29 7.53 -12.89 -7.39
N ALA A 30 6.97 -11.77 -6.95
CA ALA A 30 5.53 -11.65 -6.84
C ALA A 30 4.84 -11.77 -8.19
N THR A 31 3.79 -12.57 -8.23
CA THR A 31 2.99 -12.77 -9.44
C THR A 31 1.74 -11.91 -9.41
N TRP A 32 1.11 -11.71 -10.57
CA TRP A 32 -0.14 -10.96 -10.62
C TRP A 32 -1.22 -11.60 -9.72
N GLU A 33 -1.27 -12.93 -9.67
CA GLU A 33 -2.24 -13.60 -8.80
C GLU A 33 -2.05 -13.21 -7.34
N GLU A 34 -0.80 -13.16 -6.89
CA GLU A 34 -0.49 -12.75 -5.52
C GLU A 34 -0.83 -11.27 -5.30
N ILE A 35 -0.52 -10.42 -6.27
CA ILE A 35 -0.87 -8.99 -6.19
C ILE A 35 -2.38 -8.82 -6.12
N ARG A 36 -3.12 -9.54 -6.96
CA ARG A 36 -4.57 -9.46 -6.95
C ARG A 36 -5.15 -9.85 -5.60
N GLN A 37 -4.58 -10.87 -4.97
CA GLN A 37 -5.03 -11.30 -3.64
C GLN A 37 -4.81 -10.18 -2.62
N ILE A 38 -3.67 -9.49 -2.68
CA ILE A 38 -3.39 -8.35 -1.80
C ILE A 38 -4.41 -7.24 -2.03
N LEU A 39 -4.76 -6.97 -3.27
CA LEU A 39 -5.77 -5.95 -3.59
C LEU A 39 -7.14 -6.33 -3.06
N ASP A 40 -7.54 -7.57 -3.26
CA ASP A 40 -8.83 -8.06 -2.77
C ASP A 40 -8.90 -7.96 -1.24
N ASP A 41 -7.84 -8.34 -0.55
CA ASP A 41 -7.78 -8.24 0.91
C ASP A 41 -7.81 -6.80 1.37
N GLY A 42 -7.08 -5.91 0.70
CA GLY A 42 -7.06 -4.49 1.03
C GLY A 42 -8.44 -3.85 0.89
N ILE A 43 -9.15 -4.21 -0.15
CA ILE A 43 -10.51 -3.72 -0.37
C ILE A 43 -11.46 -4.29 0.70
N LYS A 44 -11.37 -5.59 0.92
CA LYS A 44 -12.25 -6.28 1.87
C LYS A 44 -12.12 -5.74 3.28
N TYR A 45 -10.89 -5.50 3.72
CA TYR A 45 -10.62 -5.07 5.09
C TYR A 45 -10.47 -3.56 5.25
N GLY A 46 -10.65 -2.79 4.19
CA GLY A 46 -10.61 -1.33 4.26
C GLY A 46 -9.23 -0.78 4.61
N CYS A 47 -8.18 -1.36 4.07
CA CYS A 47 -6.82 -0.87 4.30
C CYS A 47 -6.60 0.51 3.70
N ALA A 48 -5.60 1.24 4.18
CA ALA A 48 -5.28 2.57 3.68
C ALA A 48 -4.81 2.50 2.22
N SER A 49 -4.01 1.49 1.88
CA SER A 49 -3.50 1.30 0.53
C SER A 49 -3.00 -0.12 0.36
N ALA A 50 -2.67 -0.48 -0.88
CA ALA A 50 -1.85 -1.64 -1.17
C ALA A 50 -0.53 -1.14 -1.76
N CYS A 51 0.58 -1.56 -1.18
CA CYS A 51 1.92 -1.18 -1.64
C CYS A 51 2.53 -2.35 -2.40
N ILE A 52 2.79 -2.15 -3.68
CA ILE A 52 3.13 -3.22 -4.62
C ILE A 52 4.28 -2.79 -5.52
N PRO A 53 4.94 -3.74 -6.23
CA PRO A 53 6.00 -3.39 -7.16
C PRO A 53 5.50 -2.49 -8.28
N ALA A 54 6.35 -1.59 -8.74
CA ALA A 54 5.99 -0.58 -9.73
C ALA A 54 5.44 -1.18 -11.02
N CYS A 55 5.95 -2.34 -11.43
CA CYS A 55 5.51 -2.97 -12.68
C CYS A 55 4.04 -3.37 -12.67
N TYR A 56 3.42 -3.46 -11.51
CA TYR A 56 2.00 -3.81 -11.40
C TYR A 56 1.08 -2.63 -11.12
N VAL A 57 1.63 -1.42 -10.96
CA VAL A 57 0.83 -0.27 -10.52
C VAL A 57 -0.33 0.03 -11.46
N LYS A 58 -0.07 0.08 -12.75
CA LYS A 58 -1.12 0.40 -13.72
C LYS A 58 -2.24 -0.63 -13.70
N GLN A 59 -1.86 -1.91 -13.75
CA GLN A 59 -2.82 -3.00 -13.75
C GLN A 59 -3.62 -3.02 -12.44
N ALA A 60 -2.95 -2.78 -11.33
CA ALA A 60 -3.59 -2.75 -10.02
C ALA A 60 -4.56 -1.59 -9.88
N ALA A 61 -4.19 -0.42 -10.38
CA ALA A 61 -5.06 0.75 -10.33
C ALA A 61 -6.35 0.50 -11.13
N GLU A 62 -6.22 -0.12 -12.29
CA GLU A 62 -7.37 -0.48 -13.10
C GLU A 62 -8.25 -1.52 -12.41
N TYR A 63 -7.63 -2.53 -11.81
CA TYR A 63 -8.35 -3.58 -11.10
C TYR A 63 -9.10 -3.04 -9.88
N ALA A 64 -8.45 -2.19 -9.10
CA ALA A 64 -9.04 -1.64 -7.88
C ALA A 64 -10.15 -0.63 -8.18
N ASP A 65 -10.08 0.03 -9.33
CA ASP A 65 -11.11 0.94 -9.82
C ASP A 65 -11.56 1.95 -8.74
N GLY A 66 -10.58 2.59 -8.10
CA GLY A 66 -10.86 3.61 -7.09
C GLY A 66 -11.25 3.09 -5.71
N LYS A 67 -11.35 1.77 -5.53
CA LYS A 67 -11.77 1.20 -4.25
C LYS A 67 -10.64 1.12 -3.24
N LEU A 68 -9.40 1.25 -3.67
CA LEU A 68 -8.23 1.12 -2.81
C LEU A 68 -7.09 1.93 -3.43
N PRO A 69 -6.49 2.87 -2.69
CA PRO A 69 -5.31 3.57 -3.19
C PRO A 69 -4.16 2.61 -3.43
N ILE A 70 -3.43 2.84 -4.51
CA ILE A 70 -2.27 2.02 -4.86
C ILE A 70 -1.02 2.80 -4.50
N CYS A 71 -0.12 2.14 -3.78
CA CYS A 71 1.16 2.70 -3.35
C CYS A 71 2.28 1.89 -3.99
N THR A 72 3.40 2.51 -4.23
CA THR A 72 4.59 1.80 -4.69
C THR A 72 5.82 2.42 -4.08
N VAL A 73 6.98 1.90 -4.44
CA VAL A 73 8.27 2.33 -3.88
C VAL A 73 9.15 2.85 -5.00
N ILE A 74 10.02 3.79 -4.65
CA ILE A 74 10.96 4.42 -5.56
C ILE A 74 12.36 4.18 -5.03
N GLY A 75 13.26 3.71 -5.89
CA GLY A 75 14.63 3.40 -5.48
C GLY A 75 14.73 2.27 -4.48
N PHE A 76 13.75 1.39 -4.47
CA PHE A 76 13.64 0.32 -3.50
C PHE A 76 14.56 -0.85 -3.89
N PRO A 77 15.15 -1.56 -2.91
CA PRO A 77 15.01 -1.32 -1.48
C PRO A 77 16.06 -0.38 -0.89
N ASN A 78 17.13 -0.11 -1.61
CA ASN A 78 18.33 0.51 -1.02
C ASN A 78 18.29 2.04 -1.02
N GLY A 79 17.62 2.65 -1.99
CA GLY A 79 17.49 4.10 -2.05
C GLY A 79 18.71 4.85 -2.54
N TYR A 80 19.73 4.14 -3.02
CA TYR A 80 21.00 4.77 -3.44
C TYR A 80 21.10 5.05 -4.93
N HIS A 81 20.00 4.92 -5.66
CA HIS A 81 19.96 5.27 -7.08
C HIS A 81 20.23 6.76 -7.25
N THR A 82 20.67 7.15 -8.44
CA THR A 82 20.90 8.57 -8.70
C THR A 82 19.57 9.34 -8.65
N THR A 83 19.67 10.64 -8.40
CA THR A 83 18.49 11.50 -8.34
C THR A 83 17.71 11.46 -9.65
N ALA A 84 18.40 11.48 -10.78
CA ALA A 84 17.75 11.43 -12.10
C ALA A 84 16.93 10.15 -12.26
N THR A 85 17.48 9.02 -11.83
CA THR A 85 16.78 7.73 -11.92
C THR A 85 15.53 7.73 -11.04
N LYS A 86 15.65 8.25 -9.82
CA LYS A 86 14.48 8.30 -8.92
C LYS A 86 13.38 9.21 -9.47
N ILE A 87 13.75 10.32 -10.07
CA ILE A 87 12.78 11.23 -10.68
C ILE A 87 12.06 10.54 -11.84
N PHE A 88 12.79 9.84 -12.69
CA PHE A 88 12.19 9.12 -13.81
C PHE A 88 11.23 8.04 -13.30
N GLU A 89 11.66 7.27 -12.32
CA GLU A 89 10.84 6.21 -11.75
C GLU A 89 9.56 6.78 -11.13
N THR A 90 9.66 7.90 -10.43
CA THR A 90 8.50 8.56 -9.84
C THR A 90 7.51 9.01 -10.91
N ARG A 91 8.00 9.60 -11.98
CA ARG A 91 7.14 10.03 -13.09
C ARG A 91 6.44 8.85 -13.75
N ASP A 92 7.16 7.75 -13.91
CA ASP A 92 6.61 6.56 -14.52
C ASP A 92 5.50 5.94 -13.67
N ALA A 93 5.64 6.01 -12.35
CA ALA A 93 4.68 5.42 -11.42
C ALA A 93 3.39 6.23 -11.28
N VAL A 94 3.44 7.53 -11.52
CA VAL A 94 2.29 8.43 -11.29
C VAL A 94 1.26 8.43 -12.44
#